data_6b9f7d735d70228b6ddefc4d5deb2f84
#
_entry.id   6b9f7d735d70228b6ddefc4d5deb2f84
#
_cell.length_a   1.000
_cell.length_b   1.000
_cell.length_c   1.000
_cell.angle_alpha   90.00
_cell.angle_beta   90.00
_cell.angle_gamma   90.00
#
_symmetry.space_group_name_H-M   'P 1'
#
loop_
_entity.id
_entity.type
_entity.pdbx_description
1 polymer ?
#
loop_
_entity_poly.entity_id
_entity_poly.type
_entity_poly.pdbx_seq_one_letter_code
_entity_poly.pdbx_strand_id
1 'polypeptide(L)' 'MTVTIEDIKRIVSLQLGIREIGDDDRFLEELGAESLDVMNIIVAVEEKFNLQIKDSEIPDYPTSAALFKLVKDRSQ' A
#
# COMPACT_ATOMS: atom_id res chain seq x y z
N MET A 1 -2.41 12.96 -12.39
CA MET A 1 -1.30 12.72 -11.46
C MET A 1 -0.68 11.37 -11.72
N THR A 2 0.64 11.32 -11.79
CA THR A 2 1.35 10.07 -12.06
C THR A 2 1.72 9.40 -10.73
N VAL A 3 1.27 8.17 -10.54
CA VAL A 3 1.64 7.38 -9.38
C VAL A 3 2.82 6.50 -9.75
N THR A 4 3.76 6.33 -8.82
CA THR A 4 4.88 5.41 -8.99
C THR A 4 4.87 4.40 -7.85
N ILE A 5 5.53 3.26 -8.06
CA ILE A 5 5.62 2.29 -7.00
C ILE A 5 6.42 2.84 -5.81
N GLU A 6 7.34 3.76 -6.08
CA GLU A 6 8.10 4.41 -4.99
C GLU A 6 7.19 5.23 -4.09
N ASP A 7 6.15 5.83 -4.64
CA ASP A 7 5.17 6.57 -3.82
C ASP A 7 4.49 5.64 -2.84
N ILE A 8 4.11 4.46 -3.30
CA ILE A 8 3.46 3.45 -2.46
C ILE A 8 4.43 2.93 -1.41
N LYS A 9 5.65 2.58 -1.83
CA LYS A 9 6.65 2.05 -0.90
C LYS A 9 7.02 3.06 0.17
N ARG A 10 7.01 4.34 -0.14
CA ARG A 10 7.28 5.39 0.84
C ARG A 10 6.20 5.40 1.92
N ILE A 11 4.95 5.28 1.53
CA ILE A 11 3.85 5.22 2.49
C ILE A 11 4.01 4.02 3.41
N VAL A 12 4.32 2.85 2.83
CA VAL A 12 4.52 1.63 3.60
C VAL A 12 5.70 1.78 4.55
N SER A 13 6.81 2.33 4.04
CA SER A 13 8.02 2.56 4.83
C SER A 13 7.75 3.45 6.04
N LEU A 14 7.03 4.54 5.82
CA LEU A 14 6.71 5.47 6.90
C LEU A 14 5.79 4.84 7.94
N GLN A 15 4.83 4.06 7.48
CA GLN A 15 3.87 3.43 8.38
C GLN A 15 4.52 2.34 9.23
N LEU A 16 5.42 1.56 8.65
CA LEU A 16 6.02 0.41 9.34
C LEU A 16 7.36 0.72 9.98
N GLY A 17 7.95 1.87 9.68
CA GLY A 17 9.26 2.22 10.19
C GLY A 17 10.37 1.35 9.60
N ILE A 18 10.17 0.85 8.39
CA ILE A 18 11.14 -0.01 7.69
C ILE A 18 11.69 0.79 6.50
N ARG A 19 13.01 0.84 6.41
CA ARG A 19 13.66 1.67 5.39
C ARG A 19 13.59 1.08 3.99
N GLU A 20 13.85 -0.22 3.87
CA GLU A 20 13.89 -0.87 2.57
C GLU A 20 12.74 -1.85 2.42
N ILE A 21 11.93 -1.65 1.38
CA ILE A 21 10.77 -2.47 1.12
C ILE A 21 10.84 -2.92 -0.32
N GLY A 22 10.82 -4.23 -0.53
CA GLY A 22 10.77 -4.80 -1.87
C GLY A 22 9.36 -4.70 -2.44
N ASP A 23 9.26 -4.61 -3.76
CA ASP A 23 7.99 -4.47 -4.44
C ASP A 23 7.01 -5.58 -4.08
N ASP A 24 7.52 -6.79 -3.91
CA ASP A 24 6.69 -7.97 -3.66
C ASP A 24 6.76 -8.48 -2.23
N ASP A 25 7.34 -7.70 -1.32
CA ASP A 25 7.35 -8.06 0.10
C ASP A 25 5.93 -8.01 0.66
N ARG A 26 5.50 -9.09 1.26
CA ARG A 26 4.17 -9.17 1.86
C ARG A 26 4.13 -8.43 3.18
N PHE A 27 3.16 -7.53 3.32
CA PHE A 27 3.07 -6.68 4.49
C PHE A 27 3.02 -7.47 5.80
N LEU A 28 2.14 -8.45 5.87
CA LEU A 28 1.93 -9.20 7.11
C LEU A 28 3.02 -10.25 7.34
N GLU A 29 3.36 -11.00 6.29
CA GLU A 29 4.20 -12.19 6.44
C GLU A 29 5.68 -11.89 6.41
N GLU A 30 6.09 -10.91 5.60
CA GLU A 30 7.52 -10.62 5.39
C GLU A 30 7.96 -9.34 6.08
N LEU A 31 7.10 -8.32 6.12
CA LEU A 31 7.45 -7.05 6.74
C LEU A 31 7.00 -6.95 8.19
N GLY A 32 6.27 -7.95 8.69
CA GLY A 32 5.85 -8.00 10.07
C GLY A 32 4.78 -6.99 10.44
N ALA A 33 4.04 -6.48 9.47
CA ALA A 33 2.96 -5.55 9.75
C ALA A 33 1.81 -6.26 10.46
N GLU A 34 1.11 -5.53 11.31
CA GLU A 34 -0.13 -6.01 11.90
C GLU A 34 -1.30 -5.57 11.02
N SER A 35 -2.47 -6.15 11.24
CA SER A 35 -3.67 -5.80 10.47
C SER A 35 -3.96 -4.30 10.54
N LEU A 36 -3.79 -3.70 11.72
CA LEU A 36 -4.02 -2.26 11.88
C LEU A 36 -3.03 -1.44 11.04
N ASP A 37 -1.79 -1.90 10.94
CA ASP A 37 -0.79 -1.22 10.11
C ASP A 37 -1.21 -1.23 8.64
N VAL A 38 -1.72 -2.36 8.17
CA VAL A 38 -2.20 -2.49 6.80
C VAL A 38 -3.37 -1.54 6.56
N MET A 39 -4.30 -1.46 7.51
CA MET A 39 -5.43 -0.52 7.42
C MET A 39 -4.94 0.91 7.32
N ASN A 40 -3.93 1.28 8.11
CA ASN A 40 -3.38 2.62 8.08
C ASN A 40 -2.68 2.92 6.76
N ILE A 41 -2.01 1.94 6.17
CA ILE A 41 -1.40 2.08 4.85
C ILE A 41 -2.50 2.36 3.80
N ILE A 42 -3.58 1.60 3.86
CA ILE A 42 -4.71 1.76 2.93
C ILE A 42 -5.30 3.16 3.05
N VAL A 43 -5.54 3.62 4.28
CA VAL A 43 -6.10 4.96 4.50
C VAL A 43 -5.17 6.03 3.94
N ALA A 44 -3.86 5.90 4.16
CA ALA A 44 -2.89 6.86 3.65
C ALA A 44 -2.88 6.90 2.12
N VAL A 45 -3.01 5.73 1.48
CA VAL A 45 -3.08 5.64 0.03
C VAL A 45 -4.36 6.30 -0.48
N GLU A 46 -5.48 6.02 0.17
CA GLU A 46 -6.76 6.63 -0.21
C GLU A 46 -6.69 8.15 -0.16
N GLU A 47 -6.10 8.69 0.89
CA GLU A 47 -6.01 10.13 1.06
C GLU A 47 -5.06 10.76 0.05
N LYS A 48 -3.91 10.13 -0.17
CA LYS A 48 -2.89 10.69 -1.06
C LYS A 48 -3.36 10.73 -2.50
N PHE A 49 -4.05 9.69 -2.95
CA PHE A 49 -4.46 9.56 -4.34
C PHE A 49 -5.94 9.81 -4.58
N ASN A 50 -6.64 10.20 -3.54
CA ASN A 50 -8.06 10.57 -3.60
C ASN A 50 -8.92 9.47 -4.25
N LEU A 51 -8.84 8.28 -3.69
CA LEU A 51 -9.62 7.14 -4.15
C LEU A 51 -10.12 6.35 -2.96
N GLN A 52 -10.99 5.38 -3.20
CA GLN A 52 -11.52 4.53 -2.14
C GLN A 52 -11.18 3.07 -2.39
N ILE A 53 -10.81 2.38 -1.33
CA ILE A 53 -10.51 0.95 -1.35
C ILE A 53 -11.44 0.30 -0.33
N LYS A 54 -12.25 -0.65 -0.79
CA LYS A 54 -13.19 -1.34 0.11
C LYS A 54 -12.45 -2.32 1.00
N ASP A 55 -12.93 -2.49 2.22
CA ASP A 55 -12.35 -3.43 3.17
C ASP A 55 -12.27 -4.84 2.58
N SER A 56 -13.28 -5.22 1.81
CA SER A 56 -13.31 -6.56 1.19
C SER A 56 -12.22 -6.76 0.15
N GLU A 57 -11.65 -5.67 -0.38
CA GLU A 57 -10.59 -5.73 -1.39
C GLU A 57 -9.20 -5.85 -0.76
N ILE A 58 -9.04 -5.46 0.49
CA ILE A 58 -7.73 -5.36 1.14
C ILE A 58 -6.93 -6.65 1.04
N PRO A 59 -7.51 -7.84 1.27
CA PRO A 59 -6.73 -9.08 1.16
C PRO A 59 -6.14 -9.34 -0.23
N ASP A 60 -6.68 -8.69 -1.27
CA ASP A 60 -6.18 -8.84 -2.63
C ASP A 60 -4.93 -8.01 -2.90
N TYR A 61 -4.53 -7.15 -1.96
CA TYR A 61 -3.42 -6.23 -2.14
C TYR A 61 -2.39 -6.38 -1.02
N PRO A 62 -1.74 -7.56 -0.92
CA PRO A 62 -0.83 -7.86 0.18
C PRO A 62 0.57 -7.29 0.03
N THR A 63 0.87 -6.65 -1.10
CA THR A 63 2.21 -6.12 -1.38
C THR A 63 2.13 -4.72 -1.97
N SER A 64 3.27 -4.02 -1.97
CA SER A 64 3.35 -2.70 -2.60
C SER A 64 3.04 -2.76 -4.08
N ALA A 65 3.51 -3.80 -4.77
CA ALA A 65 3.26 -3.95 -6.21
C ALA A 65 1.76 -4.10 -6.50
N ALA A 66 1.06 -4.91 -5.72
CA ALA A 66 -0.38 -5.11 -5.91
C ALA A 66 -1.14 -3.81 -5.63
N LEU A 67 -0.76 -3.11 -4.58
CA LEU A 67 -1.40 -1.84 -4.22
C LEU A 67 -1.12 -0.76 -5.27
N PHE A 68 0.09 -0.72 -5.79
CA PHE A 68 0.46 0.21 -6.85
C PHE A 68 -0.42 -0.02 -8.09
N LYS A 69 -0.60 -1.27 -8.48
CA LYS A 69 -1.42 -1.60 -9.65
C LYS A 69 -2.86 -1.12 -9.47
N LEU A 70 -3.41 -1.33 -8.27
CA LEU A 70 -4.74 -0.86 -7.94
C LEU A 70 -4.87 0.65 -8.11
N VAL A 71 -3.93 1.38 -7.52
CA VAL A 71 -3.96 2.85 -7.55
C VAL A 71 -3.80 3.35 -8.98
N LYS A 72 -2.89 2.74 -9.74
CA LYS A 72 -2.67 3.10 -11.13
C LYS A 72 -3.93 2.91 -11.96
N ASP A 73 -4.62 1.79 -11.77
CA ASP A 73 -5.84 1.49 -12.52
C ASP A 73 -6.96 2.44 -12.18
N ARG A 74 -7.07 2.85 -10.92
CA ARG A 74 -8.19 3.69 -10.45
C ARG A 74 -7.95 5.18 -10.60
N SER A 75 -6.71 5.61 -10.75
CA SER A 75 -6.39 7.02 -10.83
C SER A 75 -6.37 7.55 -12.27
N GLN A 76 -6.77 6.76 -13.22
CA GLN A 76 -6.85 7.17 -14.62
C GLN A 76 -8.21 7.75 -14.96
#